data_914487ece5d9a8a62b65dd14f56e228a
#
_entry.id   914487ece5d9a8a62b65dd14f56e228a
#
_cell.length_a   1.000
_cell.length_b   1.000
_cell.length_c   1.000
_cell.angle_alpha   90.00
_cell.angle_beta   90.00
_cell.angle_gamma   90.00
#
_symmetry.space_group_name_H-M   'P 1'
#
loop_
_entity.id
_entity.type
_entity.pdbx_description
1 polymer ?
#
loop_
_entity_poly.entity_id
_entity_poly.type
_entity_poly.pdbx_seq_one_letter_code
_entity_poly.pdbx_strand_id
1 'polypeptide(L)'
;MKKVLTACLAMVFVLTVALSAFAQRPDRDVIKKRVDEIVAAINSGKTAADFKSTEKEYPPYMYFIMKMDGTMLVHRGFAGRNIKGDCEQMYKAVSKADTNGIWVTYEAFPGFGLYAYVKKTKDELIVGCSY
;
A
#
# COMPACT_ATOMS: atom_id res chain seq x y z
N MET A 1 29.88 3.27 -39.18
CA MET A 1 29.45 2.02 -38.54
C MET A 1 29.66 1.98 -37.03
N LYS A 2 30.85 2.30 -36.51
CA LYS A 2 31.13 2.26 -35.05
C LYS A 2 30.25 3.22 -34.23
N LYS A 3 29.93 4.42 -34.71
CA LYS A 3 29.08 5.41 -34.02
C LYS A 3 27.62 4.98 -33.92
N VAL A 4 27.09 4.27 -34.92
CA VAL A 4 25.70 3.75 -34.90
C VAL A 4 25.56 2.57 -33.94
N LEU A 5 26.58 1.72 -33.86
CA LEU A 5 26.61 0.58 -32.95
C LEU A 5 26.61 1.03 -31.47
N THR A 6 27.39 2.08 -31.17
CA THR A 6 27.47 2.67 -29.82
C THR A 6 26.16 3.31 -29.41
N ALA A 7 25.46 4.00 -30.33
CA ALA A 7 24.15 4.60 -30.04
C ALA A 7 23.06 3.53 -29.81
N CYS A 8 23.06 2.44 -30.58
CA CYS A 8 22.15 1.32 -30.39
C CYS A 8 22.39 0.62 -29.02
N LEU A 9 23.65 0.43 -28.65
CA LEU A 9 23.99 -0.19 -27.33
C LEU A 9 23.55 0.67 -26.16
N ALA A 10 23.76 2.00 -26.25
CA ALA A 10 23.31 2.95 -25.22
C ALA A 10 21.77 2.97 -25.10
N MET A 11 21.04 2.90 -26.22
CA MET A 11 19.59 2.88 -26.24
C MET A 11 19.02 1.60 -25.64
N VAL A 12 19.62 0.45 -25.89
CA VAL A 12 19.24 -0.84 -25.30
C VAL A 12 19.50 -0.83 -23.79
N PHE A 13 20.60 -0.25 -23.34
CA PHE A 13 20.92 -0.16 -21.91
C PHE A 13 19.93 0.74 -21.15
N VAL A 14 19.53 1.88 -21.70
CA VAL A 14 18.52 2.78 -21.11
C VAL A 14 17.15 2.09 -21.04
N LEU A 15 16.77 1.34 -22.08
CA LEU A 15 15.51 0.59 -22.09
C LEU A 15 15.48 -0.52 -21.02
N THR A 16 16.58 -1.25 -20.84
CA THR A 16 16.66 -2.32 -19.83
C THR A 16 16.62 -1.79 -18.41
N VAL A 17 17.23 -0.64 -18.13
CA VAL A 17 17.17 0.02 -16.80
C VAL A 17 15.75 0.53 -16.52
N ALA A 18 15.07 1.11 -17.51
CA ALA A 18 13.69 1.56 -17.36
C ALA A 18 12.72 0.38 -17.09
N LEU A 19 12.87 -0.72 -17.82
CA LEU A 19 12.06 -1.93 -17.60
C LEU A 19 12.30 -2.58 -16.24
N SER A 20 13.51 -2.58 -15.72
CA SER A 20 13.80 -3.12 -14.39
C SER A 20 13.21 -2.24 -13.26
N ALA A 21 13.13 -0.93 -13.43
CA ALA A 21 12.47 -0.04 -12.47
C ALA A 21 10.95 -0.28 -12.37
N PHE A 22 10.29 -0.66 -13.47
CA PHE A 22 8.86 -1.02 -13.50
C PHE A 22 8.58 -2.47 -13.06
N ALA A 23 9.58 -3.33 -13.02
CA ALA A 23 9.45 -4.75 -12.68
C ALA A 23 9.64 -5.05 -11.18
N GLN A 24 9.94 -4.04 -10.35
CA GLN A 24 10.15 -4.21 -8.91
C GLN A 24 8.81 -4.55 -8.23
N ARG A 25 8.65 -5.83 -7.87
CA ARG A 25 7.50 -6.28 -7.09
C ARG A 25 7.68 -5.88 -5.62
N PRO A 26 6.62 -5.40 -4.95
CA PRO A 26 6.65 -5.16 -3.52
C PRO A 26 7.00 -6.44 -2.75
N ASP A 27 7.84 -6.31 -1.72
CA ASP A 27 8.19 -7.40 -0.85
C ASP A 27 7.13 -7.54 0.25
N ARG A 28 6.48 -8.71 0.31
CA ARG A 28 5.44 -9.02 1.28
C ARG A 28 5.92 -9.00 2.72
N ASP A 29 7.15 -9.42 2.97
CA ASP A 29 7.73 -9.42 4.32
C ASP A 29 7.99 -8.00 4.80
N VAL A 30 8.43 -7.10 3.91
CA VAL A 30 8.59 -5.66 4.21
C VAL A 30 7.24 -5.04 4.55
N ILE A 31 6.20 -5.32 3.77
CA ILE A 31 4.83 -4.83 4.00
C ILE A 31 4.32 -5.30 5.36
N LYS A 32 4.39 -6.60 5.63
CA LYS A 32 3.92 -7.18 6.88
C LYS A 32 4.64 -6.57 8.08
N LYS A 33 5.96 -6.50 8.02
CA LYS A 33 6.79 -5.92 9.08
C LYS A 33 6.39 -4.47 9.36
N ARG A 34 6.23 -3.66 8.33
CA ARG A 34 5.87 -2.25 8.48
C ARG A 34 4.48 -2.06 9.08
N VAL A 35 3.49 -2.83 8.63
CA VAL A 35 2.14 -2.81 9.20
C VAL A 35 2.16 -3.26 10.67
N ASP A 36 2.86 -4.33 10.99
CA ASP A 36 3.01 -4.81 12.36
C ASP A 36 3.66 -3.76 13.29
N GLU A 37 4.68 -3.04 12.80
CA GLU A 37 5.33 -1.93 13.53
C GLU A 37 4.36 -0.77 13.80
N ILE A 38 3.56 -0.37 12.81
CA ILE A 38 2.56 0.69 12.95
C ILE A 38 1.49 0.28 13.98
N VAL A 39 0.96 -0.93 13.88
CA VAL A 39 -0.03 -1.46 14.83
C VAL A 39 0.53 -1.49 16.26
N ALA A 40 1.76 -1.98 16.43
CA ALA A 40 2.41 -2.03 17.74
C ALA A 40 2.59 -0.62 18.34
N ALA A 41 2.98 0.35 17.52
CA ALA A 41 3.15 1.74 17.94
C ALA A 41 1.81 2.39 18.35
N ILE A 42 0.74 2.17 17.59
CA ILE A 42 -0.61 2.65 17.94
C ILE A 42 -1.09 1.99 19.23
N ASN A 43 -0.92 0.69 19.37
CA ASN A 43 -1.26 -0.05 20.60
C ASN A 43 -0.48 0.43 21.83
N SER A 44 0.66 1.09 21.63
CA SER A 44 1.52 1.66 22.68
C SER A 44 1.28 3.15 22.92
N GLY A 45 0.28 3.78 22.28
CA GLY A 45 -0.17 5.14 22.55
C GLY A 45 0.05 6.16 21.42
N LYS A 46 0.66 5.78 20.29
CA LYS A 46 0.71 6.65 19.12
C LYS A 46 -0.66 6.75 18.45
N THR A 47 -0.86 7.82 17.67
CA THR A 47 -2.10 8.07 16.93
C THR A 47 -1.89 7.85 15.43
N ALA A 48 -2.99 7.74 14.67
CA ALA A 48 -2.92 7.65 13.21
C ALA A 48 -2.19 8.86 12.59
N ALA A 49 -2.35 10.05 13.16
CA ALA A 49 -1.70 11.27 12.67
C ALA A 49 -0.17 11.19 12.68
N ASP A 50 0.41 10.41 13.59
CA ASP A 50 1.87 10.21 13.67
C ASP A 50 2.44 9.47 12.45
N PHE A 51 1.57 8.82 11.66
CA PHE A 51 1.94 8.03 10.48
C PHE A 51 1.58 8.67 9.14
N LYS A 52 1.23 9.95 9.11
CA LYS A 52 0.95 10.66 7.86
C LYS A 52 2.12 10.65 6.86
N SER A 53 3.34 10.56 7.34
CA SER A 53 4.52 10.45 6.49
C SER A 53 4.55 9.19 5.61
N THR A 54 3.82 8.13 5.99
CA THR A 54 3.72 6.90 5.20
C THR A 54 3.01 7.12 3.86
N GLU A 55 2.21 8.17 3.73
CA GLU A 55 1.57 8.56 2.47
C GLU A 55 2.59 8.88 1.37
N LYS A 56 3.83 9.21 1.74
CA LYS A 56 4.93 9.52 0.82
C LYS A 56 5.72 8.28 0.39
N GLU A 57 5.51 7.15 1.02
CA GLU A 57 6.22 5.90 0.72
C GLU A 57 5.73 5.22 -0.58
N TYR A 58 4.74 5.78 -1.22
CA TYR A 58 4.26 5.37 -2.54
C TYR A 58 5.18 5.89 -3.68
N PRO A 59 5.33 5.16 -4.81
CA PRO A 59 5.16 3.74 -4.98
C PRO A 59 6.36 2.94 -4.44
N PRO A 60 6.27 1.61 -4.25
CA PRO A 60 5.16 0.72 -4.61
C PRO A 60 4.16 0.44 -3.49
N TYR A 61 4.37 0.99 -2.30
CA TYR A 61 3.58 0.71 -1.11
C TYR A 61 2.51 1.77 -0.88
N MET A 62 1.26 1.34 -0.69
CA MET A 62 0.15 2.20 -0.30
C MET A 62 -0.29 1.88 1.13
N TYR A 63 0.36 2.51 2.11
CA TYR A 63 -0.04 2.39 3.51
C TYR A 63 -1.29 3.18 3.81
N PHE A 64 -2.14 2.64 4.67
CA PHE A 64 -3.36 3.31 5.12
C PHE A 64 -3.72 2.96 6.55
N ILE A 65 -4.44 3.86 7.19
CA ILE A 65 -5.07 3.66 8.49
C ILE A 65 -6.52 4.10 8.37
N MET A 66 -7.45 3.22 8.75
CA MET A 66 -8.88 3.40 8.56
C MET A 66 -9.63 3.09 9.85
N LYS A 67 -10.71 3.80 10.11
CA LYS A 67 -11.69 3.44 11.12
C LYS A 67 -12.57 2.28 10.62
N MET A 68 -13.18 1.54 11.53
CA MET A 68 -14.10 0.45 11.18
C MET A 68 -15.33 0.91 10.38
N ASP A 69 -15.72 2.17 10.50
CA ASP A 69 -16.82 2.76 9.71
C ASP A 69 -16.47 3.09 8.26
N GLY A 70 -15.21 2.90 7.87
CA GLY A 70 -14.70 3.20 6.53
C GLY A 70 -14.03 4.57 6.38
N THR A 71 -13.99 5.39 7.43
CA THR A 71 -13.30 6.68 7.40
C THR A 71 -11.80 6.50 7.31
N MET A 72 -11.18 6.99 6.24
CA MET A 72 -9.74 6.90 6.00
C MET A 72 -9.01 8.01 6.74
N LEU A 73 -8.12 7.66 7.66
CA LEU A 73 -7.33 8.62 8.44
C LEU A 73 -5.99 8.93 7.79
N VAL A 74 -5.36 7.92 7.23
CA VAL A 74 -4.08 8.01 6.50
C VAL A 74 -4.22 7.25 5.20
N HIS A 75 -4.04 7.92 4.09
CA HIS A 75 -4.00 7.34 2.76
C HIS A 75 -3.57 8.41 1.76
N ARG A 76 -2.75 8.05 0.78
CA ARG A 76 -2.27 9.00 -0.22
C ARG A 76 -3.38 9.71 -1.01
N GLY A 77 -4.46 9.00 -1.37
CA GLY A 77 -5.55 9.55 -2.19
C GLY A 77 -6.91 9.67 -1.51
N PHE A 78 -7.13 8.95 -0.41
CA PHE A 78 -8.44 8.85 0.25
C PHE A 78 -8.50 9.43 1.66
N ALA A 79 -7.43 10.06 2.16
CA ALA A 79 -7.42 10.65 3.50
C ALA A 79 -8.60 11.62 3.69
N GLY A 80 -9.34 11.45 4.79
CA GLY A 80 -10.53 12.22 5.10
C GLY A 80 -11.81 11.75 4.41
N ARG A 81 -11.76 10.75 3.53
CA ARG A 81 -12.92 10.21 2.82
C ARG A 81 -13.41 8.91 3.47
N ASN A 82 -14.67 8.56 3.22
CA ASN A 82 -15.25 7.29 3.65
C ASN A 82 -15.27 6.31 2.47
N ILE A 83 -14.45 5.25 2.54
CA ILE A 83 -14.34 4.28 1.45
C ILE A 83 -15.50 3.29 1.39
N LYS A 84 -16.34 3.21 2.40
CA LYS A 84 -17.56 2.39 2.35
C LYS A 84 -18.47 2.80 1.19
N GLY A 85 -18.50 4.11 0.88
CA GLY A 85 -19.21 4.64 -0.28
C GLY A 85 -18.34 4.78 -1.52
N ASP A 86 -17.08 5.21 -1.36
CA ASP A 86 -16.20 5.55 -2.48
C ASP A 86 -15.50 4.33 -3.11
N CYS A 87 -15.22 3.30 -2.33
CA CYS A 87 -14.58 2.06 -2.80
C CYS A 87 -15.07 0.86 -1.96
N GLU A 88 -16.30 0.44 -2.23
CA GLU A 88 -16.98 -0.61 -1.47
C GLU A 88 -16.21 -1.93 -1.47
N GLN A 89 -15.60 -2.30 -2.59
CA GLN A 89 -14.81 -3.53 -2.70
C GLN A 89 -13.61 -3.54 -1.75
N MET A 90 -12.89 -2.41 -1.68
CA MET A 90 -11.80 -2.25 -0.70
C MET A 90 -12.34 -2.35 0.72
N TYR A 91 -13.41 -1.62 1.04
CA TYR A 91 -14.02 -1.64 2.38
C TYR A 91 -14.39 -3.06 2.82
N LYS A 92 -15.08 -3.82 1.98
CA LYS A 92 -15.47 -5.21 2.27
C LYS A 92 -14.27 -6.11 2.53
N ALA A 93 -13.20 -5.95 1.76
CA ALA A 93 -11.99 -6.76 1.91
C ALA A 93 -11.22 -6.40 3.19
N VAL A 94 -10.91 -5.12 3.40
CA VAL A 94 -10.06 -4.68 4.52
C VAL A 94 -10.79 -4.77 5.87
N SER A 95 -12.12 -4.70 5.90
CA SER A 95 -12.93 -4.86 7.11
C SER A 95 -12.85 -6.26 7.72
N LYS A 96 -12.30 -7.24 7.00
CA LYS A 96 -12.00 -8.58 7.51
C LYS A 96 -10.77 -8.62 8.42
N ALA A 97 -10.05 -7.51 8.56
CA ALA A 97 -8.86 -7.43 9.41
C ALA A 97 -9.14 -7.91 10.83
N ASP A 98 -8.22 -8.67 11.36
CA ASP A 98 -8.19 -9.10 12.75
C ASP A 98 -6.91 -8.62 13.46
N THR A 99 -6.75 -8.97 14.73
CA THR A 99 -5.58 -8.60 15.51
C THR A 99 -4.32 -9.39 15.17
N ASN A 100 -4.44 -10.48 14.42
CA ASN A 100 -3.31 -11.30 13.97
C ASN A 100 -2.75 -10.83 12.62
N GLY A 101 -3.57 -10.14 11.83
CA GLY A 101 -3.24 -9.72 10.48
C GLY A 101 -3.55 -10.78 9.43
N ILE A 102 -4.09 -10.35 8.32
CA ILE A 102 -4.45 -11.20 7.17
C ILE A 102 -4.10 -10.55 5.85
N TRP A 103 -3.88 -11.38 4.85
CA TRP A 103 -3.80 -10.95 3.45
C TRP A 103 -5.18 -10.99 2.82
N VAL A 104 -5.56 -9.93 2.12
CA VAL A 104 -6.82 -9.82 1.38
C VAL A 104 -6.55 -9.37 -0.05
N THR A 105 -7.53 -9.59 -0.92
CA THR A 105 -7.53 -9.11 -2.30
C THR A 105 -8.80 -8.35 -2.59
N TYR A 106 -8.72 -7.32 -3.43
CA TYR A 106 -9.89 -6.59 -3.90
C TYR A 106 -9.60 -5.94 -5.24
N GLU A 107 -10.65 -5.58 -5.97
CA GLU A 107 -10.53 -4.74 -7.17
C GLU A 107 -10.79 -3.29 -6.80
N ALA A 108 -9.81 -2.41 -7.05
CA ALA A 108 -9.98 -0.97 -6.86
C ALA A 108 -10.97 -0.40 -7.87
N PHE A 109 -10.94 -0.90 -9.09
CA PHE A 109 -11.90 -0.71 -10.18
C PHE A 109 -11.83 -1.93 -11.10
N PRO A 110 -12.84 -2.18 -11.96
CA PRO A 110 -12.91 -3.38 -12.78
C PRO A 110 -11.62 -3.69 -13.53
N GLY A 111 -11.08 -4.90 -13.32
CA GLY A 111 -9.85 -5.35 -13.94
C GLY A 111 -8.55 -4.92 -13.24
N PHE A 112 -8.61 -4.12 -12.17
CA PHE A 112 -7.44 -3.67 -11.42
C PHE A 112 -7.43 -4.25 -10.00
N GLY A 113 -6.88 -5.46 -9.90
CA GLY A 113 -6.77 -6.17 -8.63
C GLY A 113 -5.58 -5.70 -7.79
N LEU A 114 -5.80 -5.60 -6.50
CA LEU A 114 -4.81 -5.26 -5.49
C LEU A 114 -4.73 -6.34 -4.42
N TYR A 115 -3.55 -6.49 -3.85
CA TYR A 115 -3.31 -7.28 -2.64
C TYR A 115 -3.06 -6.32 -1.48
N ALA A 116 -3.55 -6.67 -0.30
CA ALA A 116 -3.29 -5.91 0.91
C ALA A 116 -3.04 -6.82 2.11
N TYR A 117 -2.08 -6.45 2.93
CA TYR A 117 -1.95 -6.95 4.29
C TYR A 117 -2.64 -5.97 5.23
N VAL A 118 -3.54 -6.47 6.06
CA VAL A 118 -4.34 -5.66 6.98
C VAL A 118 -4.34 -6.26 8.37
N LYS A 119 -4.26 -5.39 9.39
CA LYS A 119 -4.22 -5.78 10.79
C LYS A 119 -4.97 -4.77 11.64
N LYS A 120 -5.71 -5.26 12.63
CA LYS A 120 -6.51 -4.42 13.50
C LYS A 120 -5.74 -4.09 14.79
N THR A 121 -5.83 -2.83 15.22
CA THR A 121 -5.31 -2.39 16.52
C THR A 121 -6.28 -2.75 17.66
N LYS A 122 -5.83 -2.61 18.90
CA LYS A 122 -6.68 -2.81 20.10
C LYS A 122 -7.89 -1.85 20.11
N ASP A 123 -7.71 -0.64 19.60
CA ASP A 123 -8.76 0.40 19.52
C ASP A 123 -9.56 0.32 18.20
N GLU A 124 -9.52 -0.83 17.53
CA GLU A 124 -10.28 -1.13 16.33
C GLU A 124 -9.97 -0.25 15.10
N LEU A 125 -8.78 0.31 15.01
CA LEU A 125 -8.28 0.87 13.76
C LEU A 125 -7.77 -0.26 12.86
N ILE A 126 -7.97 -0.13 11.56
CA ILE A 126 -7.41 -1.03 10.55
C ILE A 126 -6.18 -0.36 9.96
N VAL A 127 -5.04 -1.01 10.09
CA VAL A 127 -3.77 -0.60 9.45
C VAL A 127 -3.50 -1.56 8.32
N GLY A 128 -3.17 -1.04 7.16
CA GLY A 128 -2.89 -1.88 6.01
C GLY A 128 -1.92 -1.28 5.02
N CYS A 129 -1.51 -2.11 4.08
CA CYS A 129 -0.72 -1.72 2.93
C CYS A 129 -1.17 -2.51 1.71
N SER A 130 -1.50 -1.81 0.65
CA SER A 130 -1.87 -2.37 -0.65
C SER A 130 -0.73 -2.23 -1.67
N TYR A 131 -0.69 -3.14 -2.65
CA TYR A 131 0.19 -3.09 -3.84
C TYR A 131 -0.46 -3.75 -5.04
#